data_3d39fbb1a369f45d86807f3c2386f99f
#
_entry.id   3d39fbb1a369f45d86807f3c2386f99f
#
_cell.length_a   1.000
_cell.length_b   1.000
_cell.length_c   1.000
_cell.angle_alpha   90.00
_cell.angle_beta   90.00
_cell.angle_gamma   90.00
#
_symmetry.space_group_name_H-M   'P 1'
#
loop_
_entity.id
_entity.type
_entity.pdbx_description
1 polymer ?
#
loop_
_entity_poly.entity_id
_entity_poly.type
_entity_poly.pdbx_seq_one_letter_code
_entity_poly.pdbx_strand_id
1 'polypeptide(L)'
;MGRRQSVVCKFIQRRSLHDLRMEADRISRTAEFMAFFRALESTGPAERRVLTDPFAANLLRPNLAGAVRLAQVPGMRKIVERFADLRVPGARTSAIARTWLIDEAWIRAIKEGIEQFVLLGAGFDCRAYRLNESARAAIFEVDHPAMLSLKRSRLGMARVDVPKNVRYAGIDFNRQSVGDVLAANGFDRGKRSMFVWERVTNYLTDEAVDAVLRYVGDCEPGSRIALTYVHTGLLDGSASFFGGKRILRDVAMIDEPWTFGFDPAALVEYLRARSLRLEYDAGAREYRKDCFGGHSAKMKGYDFYHVAIACVQTGTQPQT
;
A
#
# COMPACT_ATOMS: atom_id res chain seq x y z
N MET A 1 53.30 8.25 13.15
CA MET A 1 51.87 8.22 13.49
C MET A 1 51.07 8.90 12.38
N GLY A 2 50.39 8.19 11.60
CA GLY A 2 49.61 8.73 10.46
C GLY A 2 49.19 7.57 9.54
N ARG A 3 47.89 7.51 9.16
CA ARG A 3 47.25 6.57 8.23
C ARG A 3 46.50 5.39 8.90
N ARG A 4 45.40 5.67 9.63
CA ARG A 4 44.28 4.72 9.79
C ARG A 4 42.91 5.42 9.86
N GLN A 5 42.68 6.43 9.01
CA GLN A 5 41.35 7.05 8.84
C GLN A 5 41.09 7.25 7.35
N SER A 6 40.81 6.24 6.58
CA SER A 6 40.37 6.41 5.18
C SER A 6 39.72 5.18 4.55
N VAL A 7 39.48 4.09 5.27
CA VAL A 7 38.92 2.87 4.62
C VAL A 7 37.43 2.74 4.83
N VAL A 8 36.85 3.28 5.91
CA VAL A 8 35.41 3.15 6.20
C VAL A 8 34.56 4.13 5.37
N CYS A 9 35.13 5.23 4.89
CA CYS A 9 34.40 6.25 4.13
C CYS A 9 34.28 5.93 2.59
N LYS A 10 34.98 4.92 2.09
CA LYS A 10 34.98 4.54 0.66
C LYS A 10 33.98 3.43 0.28
N PHE A 11 33.29 2.82 1.24
CA PHE A 11 32.31 1.75 0.96
C PHE A 11 30.86 2.25 0.79
N ILE A 12 30.59 3.55 0.96
CA ILE A 12 29.25 4.15 0.81
C ILE A 12 29.04 4.81 -0.57
N GLN A 13 30.05 4.83 -1.44
CA GLN A 13 29.91 5.45 -2.75
C GLN A 13 30.06 4.43 -3.89
N ARG A 14 28.98 4.33 -4.66
CA ARG A 14 28.76 3.70 -5.96
C ARG A 14 27.98 2.38 -5.91
N ARG A 15 26.73 2.40 -5.43
CA ARG A 15 25.73 1.61 -6.16
C ARG A 15 25.64 2.22 -7.56
N SER A 16 25.86 1.43 -8.60
CA SER A 16 25.80 1.94 -9.96
C SER A 16 24.36 2.38 -10.27
N LEU A 17 24.17 3.33 -11.18
CA LEU A 17 22.84 3.69 -11.71
C LEU A 17 22.10 2.43 -12.25
N HIS A 18 22.87 1.43 -12.65
CA HIS A 18 22.35 0.13 -13.09
C HIS A 18 21.74 -0.66 -11.92
N ASP A 19 22.42 -0.72 -10.75
CA ASP A 19 21.93 -1.43 -9.56
C ASP A 19 20.67 -0.78 -9.00
N LEU A 20 20.62 0.56 -8.98
CA LEU A 20 19.45 1.33 -8.59
C LEU A 20 18.27 1.12 -9.56
N ARG A 21 18.53 1.01 -10.86
CA ARG A 21 17.50 0.68 -11.85
C ARG A 21 16.98 -0.75 -11.70
N MET A 22 17.87 -1.71 -11.52
CA MET A 22 17.49 -3.12 -11.30
C MET A 22 16.67 -3.28 -10.02
N GLU A 23 17.04 -2.58 -8.95
CA GLU A 23 16.29 -2.59 -7.69
C GLU A 23 14.90 -1.91 -7.85
N ALA A 24 14.83 -0.74 -8.53
CA ALA A 24 13.57 -0.08 -8.84
C ALA A 24 12.67 -0.92 -9.76
N ASP A 25 13.22 -1.58 -10.78
CA ASP A 25 12.46 -2.47 -11.67
C ASP A 25 11.95 -3.71 -10.94
N ARG A 26 12.64 -4.19 -9.92
CA ARG A 26 12.24 -5.31 -9.07
C ARG A 26 11.09 -4.91 -8.13
N ILE A 27 11.28 -3.83 -7.37
CA ILE A 27 10.31 -3.30 -6.40
C ILE A 27 9.01 -2.84 -7.10
N SER A 28 9.08 -2.46 -8.37
CA SER A 28 7.92 -1.90 -9.08
C SER A 28 6.90 -2.92 -9.57
N ARG A 29 7.24 -4.21 -9.69
CA ARG A 29 6.35 -5.21 -10.33
C ARG A 29 5.01 -5.36 -9.60
N THR A 30 5.04 -5.52 -8.28
CA THR A 30 3.83 -5.63 -7.47
C THR A 30 3.01 -4.33 -7.50
N ALA A 31 3.68 -3.17 -7.39
CA ALA A 31 3.03 -1.86 -7.51
C ALA A 31 2.38 -1.65 -8.89
N GLU A 32 3.03 -2.11 -9.98
CA GLU A 32 2.46 -2.04 -11.32
C GLU A 32 1.20 -2.86 -11.50
N PHE A 33 1.12 -4.07 -10.94
CA PHE A 33 -0.11 -4.87 -11.01
C PHE A 33 -1.27 -4.17 -10.31
N MET A 34 -1.02 -3.50 -9.17
CA MET A 34 -2.06 -2.73 -8.50
C MET A 34 -2.51 -1.52 -9.32
N ALA A 35 -1.58 -0.78 -9.90
CA ALA A 35 -1.89 0.29 -10.83
C ALA A 35 -2.63 -0.22 -12.07
N PHE A 36 -2.23 -1.37 -12.64
CA PHE A 36 -2.91 -1.99 -13.78
C PHE A 36 -4.38 -2.32 -13.47
N PHE A 37 -4.68 -2.89 -12.31
CA PHE A 37 -6.06 -3.19 -11.94
C PHE A 37 -6.90 -1.93 -11.77
N ARG A 38 -6.37 -0.86 -11.16
CA ARG A 38 -7.07 0.43 -11.05
C ARG A 38 -7.25 1.10 -12.41
N ALA A 39 -6.24 1.06 -13.27
CA ALA A 39 -6.34 1.57 -14.64
C ALA A 39 -7.39 0.80 -15.45
N LEU A 40 -7.42 -0.52 -15.33
CA LEU A 40 -8.40 -1.37 -16.02
C LEU A 40 -9.83 -1.11 -15.49
N GLU A 41 -10.01 -0.96 -14.18
CA GLU A 41 -11.30 -0.60 -13.58
C GLU A 41 -11.80 0.75 -14.13
N SER A 42 -10.90 1.72 -14.27
CA SER A 42 -11.20 3.06 -14.80
C SER A 42 -11.66 3.07 -16.26
N THR A 43 -11.43 1.99 -17.03
CA THR A 43 -11.97 1.85 -18.40
C THR A 43 -13.45 1.43 -18.42
N GLY A 44 -14.02 1.09 -17.27
CA GLY A 44 -15.40 0.65 -17.16
C GLY A 44 -16.43 1.76 -17.37
N PRO A 45 -17.70 1.42 -17.65
CA PRO A 45 -18.78 2.39 -17.65
C PRO A 45 -18.92 3.07 -16.29
N ALA A 46 -19.21 4.36 -16.29
CA ALA A 46 -19.26 5.17 -15.05
C ALA A 46 -20.19 4.58 -13.98
N GLU A 47 -21.31 3.99 -14.42
CA GLU A 47 -22.36 3.43 -13.56
C GLU A 47 -21.96 2.10 -12.89
N ARG A 48 -20.90 1.45 -13.36
CA ARG A 48 -20.48 0.12 -12.89
C ARG A 48 -19.11 0.07 -12.25
N ARG A 49 -18.29 1.09 -12.46
CA ARG A 49 -16.97 1.15 -11.85
C ARG A 49 -17.05 1.63 -10.41
N VAL A 50 -16.33 0.99 -9.52
CA VAL A 50 -16.32 1.34 -8.10
C VAL A 50 -15.26 2.38 -7.75
N LEU A 51 -14.28 2.57 -8.63
CA LEU A 51 -13.27 3.62 -8.50
C LEU A 51 -12.80 4.14 -9.85
N THR A 52 -12.25 5.34 -9.85
CA THR A 52 -11.58 5.95 -11.00
C THR A 52 -10.17 6.36 -10.62
N ASP A 53 -9.19 5.93 -11.40
CA ASP A 53 -7.80 6.35 -11.28
C ASP A 53 -7.25 6.75 -12.65
N PRO A 54 -7.34 8.05 -13.01
CA PRO A 54 -6.91 8.55 -14.32
C PRO A 54 -5.38 8.53 -14.47
N PHE A 55 -4.64 8.38 -13.38
CA PHE A 55 -3.18 8.43 -13.37
C PHE A 55 -2.54 7.05 -13.44
N ALA A 56 -3.24 6.01 -13.01
CA ALA A 56 -2.69 4.66 -12.89
C ALA A 56 -2.10 4.13 -14.20
N ALA A 57 -2.72 4.41 -15.35
CA ALA A 57 -2.22 3.98 -16.66
C ALA A 57 -0.84 4.57 -17.00
N ASN A 58 -0.54 5.79 -16.51
CA ASN A 58 0.73 6.48 -16.74
C ASN A 58 1.90 5.85 -15.96
N LEU A 59 1.58 5.07 -14.94
CA LEU A 59 2.55 4.40 -14.08
C LEU A 59 2.91 2.98 -14.57
N LEU A 60 2.36 2.57 -15.71
CA LEU A 60 2.54 1.22 -16.25
C LEU A 60 3.68 1.16 -17.28
N ARG A 61 4.30 -0.01 -17.36
CA ARG A 61 5.16 -0.34 -18.51
C ARG A 61 4.37 -0.44 -19.80
N PRO A 62 5.01 -0.27 -20.98
CA PRO A 62 4.33 -0.19 -22.27
C PRO A 62 3.37 -1.34 -22.56
N ASN A 63 3.71 -2.58 -22.19
CA ASN A 63 2.87 -3.76 -22.40
C ASN A 63 1.57 -3.72 -21.59
N LEU A 64 1.63 -3.35 -20.30
CA LEU A 64 0.44 -3.22 -19.44
C LEU A 64 -0.39 -1.98 -19.83
N ALA A 65 0.27 -0.87 -20.15
CA ALA A 65 -0.42 0.31 -20.68
C ALA A 65 -1.13 0.01 -22.02
N GLY A 66 -0.50 -0.80 -22.89
CA GLY A 66 -1.13 -1.29 -24.12
C GLY A 66 -2.38 -2.13 -23.85
N ALA A 67 -2.35 -3.02 -22.86
CA ALA A 67 -3.53 -3.81 -22.45
C ALA A 67 -4.67 -2.91 -21.93
N VAL A 68 -4.36 -1.85 -21.17
CA VAL A 68 -5.37 -0.88 -20.72
C VAL A 68 -5.97 -0.11 -21.90
N ARG A 69 -5.14 0.33 -22.86
CA ARG A 69 -5.65 0.97 -24.11
C ARG A 69 -6.55 0.02 -24.91
N LEU A 70 -6.16 -1.24 -25.02
CA LEU A 70 -6.98 -2.25 -25.70
C LEU A 70 -8.34 -2.43 -24.98
N ALA A 71 -8.37 -2.36 -23.65
CA ALA A 71 -9.61 -2.46 -22.88
C ALA A 71 -10.58 -1.29 -23.12
N GLN A 72 -10.11 -0.15 -23.64
CA GLN A 72 -10.95 0.98 -24.04
C GLN A 72 -11.69 0.76 -25.37
N VAL A 73 -11.24 -0.22 -26.19
CA VAL A 73 -11.91 -0.57 -27.44
C VAL A 73 -13.21 -1.32 -27.10
N PRO A 74 -14.35 -0.96 -27.72
CA PRO A 74 -15.62 -1.63 -27.48
C PRO A 74 -15.52 -3.16 -27.58
N GLY A 75 -16.04 -3.86 -26.58
CA GLY A 75 -16.00 -5.33 -26.50
C GLY A 75 -14.70 -5.95 -25.97
N MET A 76 -13.57 -5.24 -26.03
CA MET A 76 -12.26 -5.79 -25.64
C MET A 76 -12.02 -5.83 -24.13
N ARG A 77 -12.68 -4.97 -23.34
CA ARG A 77 -12.49 -4.91 -21.89
C ARG A 77 -12.67 -6.27 -21.22
N LYS A 78 -13.76 -6.98 -21.51
CA LYS A 78 -14.05 -8.30 -20.92
C LYS A 78 -12.96 -9.33 -21.26
N ILE A 79 -12.36 -9.23 -22.44
CA ILE A 79 -11.27 -10.11 -22.88
C ILE A 79 -10.02 -9.84 -22.04
N VAL A 80 -9.66 -8.57 -21.87
CA VAL A 80 -8.50 -8.15 -21.05
C VAL A 80 -8.72 -8.55 -19.58
N GLU A 81 -9.91 -8.29 -19.01
CA GLU A 81 -10.27 -8.71 -17.66
C GLU A 81 -10.14 -10.23 -17.47
N ARG A 82 -10.70 -11.00 -18.42
CA ARG A 82 -10.63 -12.47 -18.37
C ARG A 82 -9.20 -12.97 -18.45
N PHE A 83 -8.37 -12.36 -19.28
CA PHE A 83 -6.96 -12.70 -19.38
C PHE A 83 -6.22 -12.38 -18.06
N ALA A 84 -6.46 -11.23 -17.46
CA ALA A 84 -5.91 -10.86 -16.17
C ALA A 84 -6.35 -11.85 -15.08
N ASP A 85 -7.63 -12.20 -15.02
CA ASP A 85 -8.21 -13.14 -14.06
C ASP A 85 -7.70 -14.59 -14.24
N LEU A 86 -7.36 -14.99 -15.47
CA LEU A 86 -6.71 -16.28 -15.73
C LEU A 86 -5.24 -16.30 -15.26
N ARG A 87 -4.53 -15.17 -15.42
CA ARG A 87 -3.12 -15.05 -14.99
C ARG A 87 -3.00 -15.02 -13.48
N VAL A 88 -3.85 -14.26 -12.81
CA VAL A 88 -3.82 -14.08 -11.35
C VAL A 88 -5.26 -14.14 -10.80
N PRO A 89 -5.83 -15.36 -10.69
CA PRO A 89 -7.24 -15.53 -10.32
C PRO A 89 -7.57 -14.93 -8.95
N GLY A 90 -8.51 -14.00 -8.90
CA GLY A 90 -8.97 -13.34 -7.66
C GLY A 90 -8.17 -12.13 -7.21
N ALA A 91 -7.00 -11.86 -7.81
CA ALA A 91 -6.17 -10.71 -7.43
C ALA A 91 -6.84 -9.37 -7.79
N ARG A 92 -7.42 -9.26 -9.00
CA ARG A 92 -8.05 -8.03 -9.49
C ARG A 92 -9.23 -7.60 -8.61
N THR A 93 -10.17 -8.49 -8.35
CA THR A 93 -11.36 -8.17 -7.56
C THR A 93 -11.02 -7.83 -6.11
N SER A 94 -10.06 -8.56 -5.50
CA SER A 94 -9.57 -8.25 -4.15
C SER A 94 -8.83 -6.91 -4.11
N ALA A 95 -8.01 -6.59 -5.13
CA ALA A 95 -7.28 -5.33 -5.18
C ALA A 95 -8.22 -4.13 -5.33
N ILE A 96 -9.23 -4.21 -6.21
CA ILE A 96 -10.20 -3.13 -6.43
C ILE A 96 -11.04 -2.89 -5.18
N ALA A 97 -11.60 -3.95 -4.58
CA ALA A 97 -12.43 -3.82 -3.38
C ALA A 97 -11.64 -3.26 -2.19
N ARG A 98 -10.38 -3.69 -2.02
CA ARG A 98 -9.48 -3.15 -0.99
C ARG A 98 -9.16 -1.68 -1.24
N THR A 99 -8.86 -1.29 -2.48
CA THR A 99 -8.60 0.11 -2.83
C THR A 99 -9.82 0.97 -2.50
N TRP A 100 -11.02 0.53 -2.88
CA TRP A 100 -12.28 1.20 -2.55
C TRP A 100 -12.46 1.35 -1.04
N LEU A 101 -12.28 0.29 -0.26
CA LEU A 101 -12.42 0.34 1.20
C LEU A 101 -11.47 1.35 1.84
N ILE A 102 -10.20 1.36 1.43
CA ILE A 102 -9.22 2.31 1.95
C ILE A 102 -9.52 3.74 1.49
N ASP A 103 -10.04 3.93 0.27
CA ASP A 103 -10.50 5.24 -0.21
C ASP A 103 -11.65 5.79 0.64
N GLU A 104 -12.63 4.95 0.97
CA GLU A 104 -13.74 5.34 1.85
C GLU A 104 -13.24 5.73 3.25
N ALA A 105 -12.28 4.97 3.81
CA ALA A 105 -11.65 5.30 5.08
C ALA A 105 -10.87 6.63 5.02
N TRP A 106 -10.14 6.86 3.92
CA TRP A 106 -9.41 8.11 3.66
C TRP A 106 -10.34 9.31 3.58
N ILE A 107 -11.39 9.22 2.76
CA ILE A 107 -12.38 10.29 2.57
C ILE A 107 -13.10 10.59 3.89
N ARG A 108 -13.46 9.55 4.65
CA ARG A 108 -14.06 9.70 5.97
C ARG A 108 -13.14 10.43 6.94
N ALA A 109 -11.86 10.07 6.99
CA ALA A 109 -10.87 10.71 7.83
C ALA A 109 -10.72 12.21 7.53
N ILE A 110 -10.73 12.60 6.24
CA ILE A 110 -10.72 14.01 5.84
C ILE A 110 -11.99 14.75 6.32
N LYS A 111 -13.17 14.12 6.17
CA LYS A 111 -14.45 14.70 6.63
C LYS A 111 -14.49 14.87 8.16
N GLU A 112 -13.79 14.00 8.89
CA GLU A 112 -13.65 14.08 10.36
C GLU A 112 -12.56 15.08 10.81
N GLY A 113 -11.93 15.79 9.87
CA GLY A 113 -10.97 16.85 10.14
C GLY A 113 -9.54 16.33 10.39
N ILE A 114 -9.18 15.16 9.87
CA ILE A 114 -7.77 14.72 9.84
C ILE A 114 -7.06 15.52 8.75
N GLU A 115 -5.93 16.15 9.10
CA GLU A 115 -5.20 17.08 8.24
C GLU A 115 -3.91 16.50 7.67
N GLN A 116 -3.42 15.40 8.19
CA GLN A 116 -2.18 14.76 7.76
C GLN A 116 -2.43 13.32 7.33
N PHE A 117 -1.86 12.94 6.19
CA PHE A 117 -2.00 11.61 5.63
C PHE A 117 -0.63 11.06 5.25
N VAL A 118 -0.36 9.82 5.63
CA VAL A 118 0.91 9.16 5.38
C VAL A 118 0.67 7.88 4.61
N LEU A 119 1.25 7.78 3.41
CA LEU A 119 1.27 6.56 2.61
C LEU A 119 2.59 5.83 2.88
N LEU A 120 2.58 4.81 3.73
CA LEU A 120 3.74 3.98 4.04
C LEU A 120 3.90 2.90 2.95
N GLY A 121 4.98 2.98 2.19
CA GLY A 121 5.17 2.20 0.98
C GLY A 121 4.27 2.70 -0.14
N ALA A 122 4.37 4.00 -0.47
CA ALA A 122 3.48 4.70 -1.40
C ALA A 122 3.41 4.08 -2.81
N GLY A 123 4.44 3.38 -3.26
CA GLY A 123 4.46 2.70 -4.54
C GLY A 123 3.89 3.53 -5.69
N PHE A 124 2.94 2.95 -6.40
CA PHE A 124 2.15 3.63 -7.42
C PHE A 124 0.75 4.01 -6.93
N ASP A 125 0.58 4.28 -5.65
CA ASP A 125 -0.67 4.84 -5.12
C ASP A 125 -0.91 6.24 -5.70
N CYS A 126 -2.14 6.51 -6.11
CA CYS A 126 -2.54 7.78 -6.69
C CYS A 126 -3.60 8.53 -5.84
N ARG A 127 -3.86 8.11 -4.58
CA ARG A 127 -4.87 8.77 -3.71
C ARG A 127 -4.60 10.24 -3.55
N ALA A 128 -3.34 10.62 -3.37
CA ALA A 128 -2.92 12.01 -3.27
C ALA A 128 -3.25 12.85 -4.51
N TYR A 129 -3.41 12.23 -5.66
CA TYR A 129 -3.64 12.89 -6.96
C TYR A 129 -5.08 12.79 -7.44
N ARG A 130 -5.76 11.67 -7.14
CA ARG A 130 -7.06 11.33 -7.73
C ARG A 130 -8.25 11.63 -6.83
N LEU A 131 -8.05 11.71 -5.51
CA LEU A 131 -9.11 12.05 -4.57
C LEU A 131 -9.12 13.57 -4.35
N ASN A 132 -10.19 14.22 -4.76
CA ASN A 132 -10.33 15.67 -4.66
C ASN A 132 -10.21 16.18 -3.22
N GLU A 133 -10.70 15.39 -2.28
CA GLU A 133 -10.63 15.65 -0.84
C GLU A 133 -9.18 15.79 -0.35
N SER A 134 -8.25 15.06 -0.99
CA SER A 134 -6.81 15.07 -0.65
C SER A 134 -6.17 16.46 -0.75
N ALA A 135 -6.73 17.38 -1.54
CA ALA A 135 -6.21 18.74 -1.69
C ALA A 135 -6.23 19.55 -0.37
N ARG A 136 -7.01 19.13 0.62
CA ARG A 136 -7.18 19.82 1.91
C ARG A 136 -6.20 19.33 3.00
N ALA A 137 -5.42 18.32 2.72
CA ALA A 137 -4.55 17.66 3.71
C ALA A 137 -3.09 17.74 3.30
N ALA A 138 -2.17 17.72 4.28
CA ALA A 138 -0.76 17.46 4.02
C ALA A 138 -0.54 15.96 3.80
N ILE A 139 0.08 15.58 2.70
CA ILE A 139 0.28 14.18 2.33
C ILE A 139 1.76 13.85 2.26
N PHE A 140 2.14 12.76 2.94
CA PHE A 140 3.50 12.25 2.96
C PHE A 140 3.54 10.90 2.24
N GLU A 141 4.18 10.86 1.10
CA GLU A 141 4.47 9.63 0.36
C GLU A 141 5.83 9.09 0.80
N VAL A 142 5.79 8.03 1.58
CA VAL A 142 6.97 7.40 2.20
C VAL A 142 7.26 6.10 1.48
N ASP A 143 8.41 5.98 0.84
CA ASP A 143 8.83 4.77 0.13
C ASP A 143 10.35 4.77 -0.11
N HIS A 144 10.88 3.67 -0.62
CA HIS A 144 12.26 3.60 -1.04
C HIS A 144 12.60 4.70 -2.06
N PRO A 145 13.74 5.41 -1.94
CA PRO A 145 14.08 6.54 -2.82
C PRO A 145 14.01 6.22 -4.31
N ALA A 146 14.41 5.00 -4.71
CA ALA A 146 14.32 4.55 -6.10
C ALA A 146 12.88 4.46 -6.60
N MET A 147 11.94 4.01 -5.73
CA MET A 147 10.51 3.91 -6.07
C MET A 147 9.87 5.28 -6.23
N LEU A 148 10.15 6.21 -5.31
CA LEU A 148 9.69 7.59 -5.39
C LEU A 148 10.21 8.28 -6.66
N SER A 149 11.49 8.08 -6.99
CA SER A 149 12.11 8.60 -8.22
C SER A 149 11.42 8.05 -9.48
N LEU A 150 11.16 6.75 -9.52
CA LEU A 150 10.48 6.09 -10.65
C LEU A 150 9.05 6.63 -10.81
N LYS A 151 8.28 6.73 -9.72
CA LYS A 151 6.91 7.30 -9.73
C LYS A 151 6.92 8.72 -10.29
N ARG A 152 7.76 9.59 -9.74
CA ARG A 152 7.89 10.99 -10.18
C ARG A 152 8.29 11.10 -11.66
N SER A 153 9.24 10.28 -12.11
CA SER A 153 9.65 10.23 -13.51
C SER A 153 8.49 9.87 -14.44
N ARG A 154 7.73 8.81 -14.10
CA ARG A 154 6.57 8.37 -14.91
C ARG A 154 5.44 9.40 -14.94
N LEU A 155 5.13 10.03 -13.80
CA LEU A 155 4.14 11.12 -13.72
C LEU A 155 4.61 12.33 -14.52
N GLY A 156 5.88 12.72 -14.41
CA GLY A 156 6.46 13.84 -15.17
C GLY A 156 6.43 13.61 -16.67
N MET A 157 6.75 12.39 -17.15
CA MET A 157 6.61 12.03 -18.58
C MET A 157 5.16 12.14 -19.07
N ALA A 158 4.19 11.89 -18.20
CA ALA A 158 2.77 12.04 -18.49
C ALA A 158 2.25 13.48 -18.27
N ARG A 159 3.14 14.43 -17.94
CA ARG A 159 2.81 15.83 -17.61
C ARG A 159 1.77 15.96 -16.50
N VAL A 160 1.83 15.07 -15.51
CA VAL A 160 1.01 15.13 -14.31
C VAL A 160 1.75 15.96 -13.27
N ASP A 161 1.14 17.08 -12.88
CA ASP A 161 1.69 17.92 -11.83
C ASP A 161 1.55 17.25 -10.47
N VAL A 162 2.61 17.33 -9.67
CA VAL A 162 2.58 16.88 -8.28
C VAL A 162 1.81 17.92 -7.46
N PRO A 163 0.75 17.52 -6.73
CA PRO A 163 0.03 18.46 -5.87
C PRO A 163 0.97 19.09 -4.84
N LYS A 164 0.82 20.41 -4.59
CA LYS A 164 1.71 21.18 -3.71
C LYS A 164 1.72 20.70 -2.25
N ASN A 165 0.69 20.00 -1.84
CA ASN A 165 0.51 19.43 -0.51
C ASN A 165 1.12 18.02 -0.37
N VAL A 166 1.74 17.46 -1.43
CA VAL A 166 2.41 16.16 -1.40
C VAL A 166 3.90 16.34 -1.13
N ARG A 167 4.41 15.62 -0.15
CA ARG A 167 5.83 15.53 0.22
C ARG A 167 6.32 14.11 0.04
N TYR A 168 7.47 13.96 -0.61
CA TYR A 168 8.11 12.67 -0.81
C TYR A 168 9.19 12.46 0.25
N ALA A 169 9.08 11.40 1.02
CA ALA A 169 9.99 11.03 2.09
C ALA A 169 10.63 9.68 1.79
N GLY A 170 11.90 9.70 1.42
CA GLY A 170 12.65 8.47 1.12
C GLY A 170 13.01 7.70 2.39
N ILE A 171 12.71 6.39 2.44
CA ILE A 171 13.00 5.52 3.56
C ILE A 171 13.51 4.15 3.11
N ASP A 172 14.41 3.55 3.89
CA ASP A 172 14.64 2.11 3.96
C ASP A 172 14.07 1.61 5.29
N PHE A 173 12.90 0.97 5.25
CA PHE A 173 12.16 0.51 6.45
C PHE A 173 12.97 -0.45 7.34
N ASN A 174 13.99 -1.12 6.81
CA ASN A 174 14.84 -2.02 7.57
C ASN A 174 16.01 -1.31 8.28
N ARG A 175 16.24 -0.01 7.99
CA ARG A 175 17.43 0.72 8.45
C ARG A 175 17.14 2.05 9.10
N GLN A 176 15.98 2.62 8.83
CA GLN A 176 15.63 3.98 9.25
C GLN A 176 14.34 3.99 10.05
N SER A 177 14.26 4.88 11.03
CA SER A 177 13.03 5.15 11.77
C SER A 177 12.04 5.91 10.89
N VAL A 178 10.80 5.43 10.82
CA VAL A 178 9.70 6.14 10.18
C VAL A 178 9.48 7.51 10.83
N GLY A 179 9.62 7.58 12.15
CA GLY A 179 9.46 8.81 12.91
C GLY A 179 10.47 9.89 12.52
N ASP A 180 11.74 9.53 12.41
CA ASP A 180 12.81 10.47 12.05
C ASP A 180 12.62 10.98 10.61
N VAL A 181 12.27 10.08 9.68
CA VAL A 181 12.04 10.44 8.29
C VAL A 181 10.82 11.36 8.16
N LEU A 182 9.72 11.07 8.85
CA LEU A 182 8.53 11.91 8.82
C LEU A 182 8.78 13.28 9.46
N ALA A 183 9.46 13.34 10.62
CA ALA A 183 9.81 14.58 11.28
C ALA A 183 10.71 15.48 10.40
N ALA A 184 11.71 14.89 9.75
CA ALA A 184 12.59 15.60 8.82
C ALA A 184 11.83 16.17 7.58
N ASN A 185 10.65 15.62 7.27
CA ASN A 185 9.78 16.09 6.19
C ASN A 185 8.62 16.96 6.69
N GLY A 186 8.62 17.38 7.96
CA GLY A 186 7.66 18.32 8.53
C GLY A 186 6.32 17.69 8.90
N PHE A 187 6.30 16.40 9.22
CA PHE A 187 5.16 15.74 9.86
C PHE A 187 5.06 16.17 11.32
N ASP A 188 3.87 16.47 11.79
CA ASP A 188 3.58 16.91 13.14
C ASP A 188 2.84 15.79 13.91
N ARG A 189 3.51 15.14 14.86
CA ARG A 189 2.92 14.08 15.68
C ARG A 189 1.78 14.55 16.58
N GLY A 190 1.73 15.83 16.92
CA GLY A 190 0.67 16.46 17.71
C GLY A 190 -0.61 16.72 16.94
N LYS A 191 -0.69 16.32 15.66
CA LYS A 191 -1.89 16.43 14.85
C LYS A 191 -2.46 15.06 14.53
N ARG A 192 -3.78 14.95 14.56
CA ARG A 192 -4.45 13.73 14.11
C ARG A 192 -4.07 13.40 12.67
N SER A 193 -3.71 12.15 12.45
CA SER A 193 -3.16 11.68 11.18
C SER A 193 -3.81 10.38 10.74
N MET A 194 -3.88 10.16 9.42
CA MET A 194 -4.29 8.89 8.82
C MET A 194 -3.09 8.25 8.13
N PHE A 195 -2.72 7.07 8.58
CA PHE A 195 -1.72 6.24 7.94
C PHE A 195 -2.38 5.22 7.03
N VAL A 196 -1.84 5.01 5.84
CA VAL A 196 -2.20 3.91 4.95
C VAL A 196 -0.96 3.07 4.73
N TRP A 197 -1.04 1.79 5.08
CA TRP A 197 0.06 0.84 4.97
C TRP A 197 -0.39 -0.37 4.17
N GLU A 198 -0.47 -0.18 2.86
CA GLU A 198 -1.04 -1.15 1.94
C GLU A 198 0.04 -1.99 1.27
N ARG A 199 0.00 -3.33 1.46
CA ARG A 199 0.86 -4.32 0.79
C ARG A 199 2.36 -4.18 1.08
N VAL A 200 2.71 -3.80 2.27
CA VAL A 200 4.10 -3.64 2.72
C VAL A 200 4.44 -4.58 3.87
N THR A 201 3.53 -4.76 4.82
CA THR A 201 3.78 -5.55 6.05
C THR A 201 4.33 -6.94 5.75
N ASN A 202 3.81 -7.60 4.73
CA ASN A 202 4.19 -8.97 4.36
C ASN A 202 5.63 -9.13 3.82
N TYR A 203 6.37 -8.04 3.62
CA TYR A 203 7.77 -8.02 3.20
C TYR A 203 8.74 -7.60 4.31
N LEU A 204 8.21 -7.26 5.48
CA LEU A 204 9.00 -6.73 6.60
C LEU A 204 9.26 -7.81 7.66
N THR A 205 10.20 -7.52 8.55
CA THR A 205 10.41 -8.33 9.76
C THR A 205 9.39 -7.95 10.84
N ASP A 206 9.21 -8.85 11.83
CA ASP A 206 8.34 -8.62 12.99
C ASP A 206 8.71 -7.33 13.72
N GLU A 207 10.03 -7.07 13.88
CA GLU A 207 10.54 -5.88 14.56
C GLU A 207 10.23 -4.61 13.78
N ALA A 208 10.33 -4.65 12.45
CA ALA A 208 10.01 -3.50 11.61
C ALA A 208 8.51 -3.19 11.64
N VAL A 209 7.66 -4.22 11.65
CA VAL A 209 6.21 -4.04 11.78
C VAL A 209 5.86 -3.50 13.16
N ASP A 210 6.45 -4.06 14.23
CA ASP A 210 6.27 -3.59 15.61
C ASP A 210 6.65 -2.12 15.76
N ALA A 211 7.81 -1.73 15.23
CA ALA A 211 8.31 -0.35 15.33
C ALA A 211 7.37 0.66 14.66
N VAL A 212 6.85 0.34 13.47
CA VAL A 212 5.89 1.20 12.78
C VAL A 212 4.59 1.34 13.56
N LEU A 213 4.02 0.22 14.06
CA LEU A 213 2.76 0.25 14.79
C LEU A 213 2.88 0.98 16.13
N ARG A 214 4.01 0.85 16.85
CA ARG A 214 4.30 1.65 18.05
C ARG A 214 4.39 3.14 17.73
N TYR A 215 5.12 3.49 16.65
CA TYR A 215 5.21 4.88 16.23
C TYR A 215 3.83 5.49 15.95
N VAL A 216 2.95 4.75 15.27
CA VAL A 216 1.57 5.19 15.01
C VAL A 216 0.78 5.30 16.32
N GLY A 217 0.91 4.31 17.21
CA GLY A 217 0.23 4.30 18.52
C GLY A 217 0.64 5.45 19.46
N ASP A 218 1.83 6.01 19.21
CA ASP A 218 2.34 7.18 19.94
C ASP A 218 1.96 8.53 19.26
N CYS A 219 1.22 8.54 18.17
CA CYS A 219 0.70 9.77 17.54
C CYS A 219 -0.52 10.32 18.31
N GLU A 220 -0.97 11.51 17.90
CA GLU A 220 -2.13 12.18 18.50
C GLU A 220 -3.35 11.25 18.57
N PRO A 221 -4.01 11.12 19.73
CA PRO A 221 -5.24 10.36 19.90
C PRO A 221 -6.30 10.70 18.86
N GLY A 222 -6.95 9.67 18.33
CA GLY A 222 -7.86 9.81 17.18
C GLY A 222 -7.17 9.74 15.82
N SER A 223 -5.83 9.63 15.78
CA SER A 223 -5.13 9.21 14.57
C SER A 223 -5.50 7.77 14.20
N ARG A 224 -5.43 7.43 12.92
CA ARG A 224 -5.82 6.11 12.40
C ARG A 224 -4.75 5.50 11.53
N ILE A 225 -4.79 4.18 11.45
CA ILE A 225 -4.05 3.41 10.47
C ILE A 225 -4.97 2.44 9.74
N ALA A 226 -4.96 2.47 8.41
CA ALA A 226 -5.47 1.39 7.57
C ALA A 226 -4.28 0.57 7.09
N LEU A 227 -4.17 -0.67 7.54
CA LEU A 227 -3.10 -1.58 7.14
C LEU A 227 -3.67 -2.82 6.47
N THR A 228 -2.84 -3.42 5.63
CA THR A 228 -3.17 -4.72 5.04
C THR A 228 -2.15 -5.76 5.48
N TYR A 229 -2.62 -6.98 5.66
CA TYR A 229 -1.77 -8.10 6.05
C TYR A 229 -2.24 -9.40 5.41
N VAL A 230 -1.38 -10.40 5.41
CA VAL A 230 -1.74 -11.77 5.05
C VAL A 230 -1.99 -12.59 6.30
N HIS A 231 -2.94 -13.51 6.24
CA HIS A 231 -3.20 -14.45 7.32
C HIS A 231 -1.98 -15.33 7.55
N THR A 232 -1.49 -15.42 8.79
CA THR A 232 -0.27 -16.18 9.12
C THR A 232 -0.36 -17.64 8.73
N GLY A 233 -1.58 -18.24 8.85
CA GLY A 233 -1.83 -19.61 8.44
C GLY A 233 -1.60 -19.91 6.95
N LEU A 234 -1.52 -18.87 6.10
CA LEU A 234 -1.04 -19.02 4.72
C LEU A 234 0.46 -19.28 4.67
N LEU A 235 1.23 -18.61 5.52
CA LEU A 235 2.70 -18.61 5.51
C LEU A 235 3.24 -19.90 6.13
N ASP A 236 2.67 -20.34 7.24
CA ASP A 236 3.07 -21.55 7.98
C ASP A 236 2.37 -22.81 7.48
N GLY A 237 1.39 -22.68 6.57
CA GLY A 237 0.66 -23.80 5.98
C GLY A 237 -0.44 -24.39 6.86
N SER A 238 -0.74 -23.81 8.02
CA SER A 238 -1.80 -24.26 8.94
C SER A 238 -3.21 -24.03 8.37
N ALA A 239 -3.37 -23.10 7.41
CA ALA A 239 -4.63 -22.84 6.73
C ALA A 239 -4.47 -22.88 5.20
N SER A 240 -5.51 -23.36 4.52
CA SER A 240 -5.55 -23.44 3.06
C SER A 240 -6.49 -22.40 2.49
N PHE A 241 -5.98 -21.59 1.55
CA PHE A 241 -6.72 -20.52 0.91
C PHE A 241 -6.71 -20.65 -0.61
N PHE A 242 -7.78 -20.19 -1.25
CA PHE A 242 -7.83 -20.10 -2.71
C PHE A 242 -6.69 -19.24 -3.24
N GLY A 243 -5.90 -19.79 -4.15
CA GLY A 243 -4.76 -19.09 -4.76
C GLY A 243 -3.51 -18.95 -3.87
N GLY A 244 -3.56 -19.35 -2.59
CA GLY A 244 -2.50 -19.15 -1.62
C GLY A 244 -1.17 -19.79 -2.03
N LYS A 245 -1.14 -21.09 -2.33
CA LYS A 245 0.07 -21.78 -2.78
C LYS A 245 0.66 -21.21 -4.07
N ARG A 246 -0.20 -20.68 -4.95
CA ARG A 246 0.25 -20.07 -6.20
C ARG A 246 0.91 -18.74 -5.95
N ILE A 247 0.26 -17.84 -5.18
CA ILE A 247 0.84 -16.51 -4.92
C ILE A 247 2.16 -16.61 -4.17
N LEU A 248 2.31 -17.52 -3.19
CA LEU A 248 3.57 -17.72 -2.50
C LEU A 248 4.71 -18.13 -3.44
N ARG A 249 4.42 -19.01 -4.42
CA ARG A 249 5.39 -19.34 -5.47
C ARG A 249 5.70 -18.15 -6.38
N ASP A 250 4.68 -17.42 -6.80
CA ASP A 250 4.83 -16.31 -7.73
C ASP A 250 5.68 -15.18 -7.10
N VAL A 251 5.49 -14.86 -5.82
CA VAL A 251 6.30 -13.85 -5.11
C VAL A 251 7.73 -14.35 -4.83
N ALA A 252 7.90 -15.62 -4.52
CA ALA A 252 9.24 -16.21 -4.36
C ALA A 252 10.03 -16.21 -5.68
N MET A 253 9.37 -16.45 -6.84
CA MET A 253 10.02 -16.41 -8.15
C MET A 253 10.49 -15.01 -8.57
N ILE A 254 9.92 -13.96 -8.02
CA ILE A 254 10.35 -12.58 -8.27
C ILE A 254 11.27 -12.05 -7.16
N ASP A 255 11.73 -12.93 -6.27
CA ASP A 255 12.62 -12.61 -5.15
C ASP A 255 12.01 -11.63 -4.13
N GLU A 256 10.68 -11.71 -3.96
CA GLU A 256 9.89 -10.93 -2.99
C GLU A 256 9.08 -11.88 -2.06
N PRO A 257 9.72 -12.83 -1.35
CA PRO A 257 8.99 -13.77 -0.50
C PRO A 257 8.27 -13.03 0.62
N TRP A 258 7.07 -13.49 0.94
CA TRP A 258 6.35 -12.98 2.09
C TRP A 258 6.87 -13.63 3.36
N THR A 259 7.22 -12.80 4.34
CA THR A 259 7.87 -13.22 5.59
C THR A 259 7.01 -12.94 6.81
N PHE A 260 6.03 -12.03 6.71
CA PHE A 260 5.20 -11.59 7.83
C PHE A 260 3.70 -11.73 7.54
N GLY A 261 2.94 -12.10 8.56
CA GLY A 261 1.48 -12.14 8.56
C GLY A 261 0.92 -12.01 9.98
N PHE A 262 -0.37 -11.70 10.10
CA PHE A 262 -1.07 -11.73 11.38
C PHE A 262 -2.03 -12.92 11.44
N ASP A 263 -2.23 -13.44 12.66
CA ASP A 263 -3.42 -14.20 12.99
C ASP A 263 -4.55 -13.20 13.32
N PRO A 264 -5.66 -13.19 12.55
CA PRO A 264 -6.78 -12.30 12.85
C PRO A 264 -7.29 -12.41 14.28
N ALA A 265 -7.24 -13.62 14.87
CA ALA A 265 -7.68 -13.85 16.25
C ALA A 265 -6.80 -13.14 17.29
N ALA A 266 -5.50 -12.97 17.00
CA ALA A 266 -4.55 -12.31 17.89
C ALA A 266 -4.41 -10.80 17.62
N LEU A 267 -4.96 -10.28 16.50
CA LEU A 267 -4.72 -8.91 16.04
C LEU A 267 -5.22 -7.85 17.04
N VAL A 268 -6.37 -8.07 17.66
CA VAL A 268 -6.95 -7.12 18.63
C VAL A 268 -5.97 -6.85 19.77
N GLU A 269 -5.44 -7.93 20.37
CA GLU A 269 -4.53 -7.83 21.52
C GLU A 269 -3.19 -7.26 21.10
N TYR A 270 -2.70 -7.67 19.92
CA TYR A 270 -1.45 -7.16 19.36
C TYR A 270 -1.48 -5.65 19.14
N LEU A 271 -2.57 -5.12 18.60
CA LEU A 271 -2.78 -3.69 18.38
C LEU A 271 -2.98 -2.94 19.70
N ARG A 272 -3.76 -3.52 20.64
CA ARG A 272 -4.02 -2.93 21.96
C ARG A 272 -2.73 -2.69 22.74
N ALA A 273 -1.79 -3.63 22.69
CA ALA A 273 -0.48 -3.50 23.32
C ALA A 273 0.36 -2.34 22.73
N ARG A 274 -0.10 -1.71 21.64
CA ARG A 274 0.54 -0.57 20.95
C ARG A 274 -0.34 0.67 20.95
N SER A 275 -1.25 0.80 21.93
CA SER A 275 -2.20 1.91 22.04
C SER A 275 -3.14 2.09 20.84
N LEU A 276 -3.36 1.01 20.08
CA LEU A 276 -4.22 0.99 18.90
C LEU A 276 -5.48 0.13 19.19
N ARG A 277 -6.67 0.72 18.98
CA ARG A 277 -7.94 0.01 19.06
C ARG A 277 -8.38 -0.38 17.65
N LEU A 278 -8.58 -1.67 17.44
CA LEU A 278 -9.11 -2.17 16.17
C LEU A 278 -10.56 -1.69 15.99
N GLU A 279 -10.84 -1.06 14.85
CA GLU A 279 -12.16 -0.56 14.45
C GLU A 279 -12.79 -1.44 13.37
N TYR A 280 -11.98 -2.04 12.52
CA TYR A 280 -12.39 -2.89 11.42
C TYR A 280 -11.31 -3.92 11.11
N ASP A 281 -11.69 -5.16 10.86
CA ASP A 281 -10.84 -6.18 10.25
C ASP A 281 -11.69 -7.10 9.39
N ALA A 282 -11.30 -7.28 8.14
CA ALA A 282 -12.00 -8.17 7.24
C ALA A 282 -11.06 -8.78 6.19
N GLY A 283 -11.34 -10.02 5.84
CA GLY A 283 -10.74 -10.70 4.71
C GLY A 283 -11.36 -10.26 3.38
N ALA A 284 -10.76 -10.72 2.28
CA ALA A 284 -11.19 -10.28 0.95
C ALA A 284 -12.62 -10.69 0.59
N ARG A 285 -13.19 -11.69 1.24
CA ARG A 285 -14.57 -12.10 1.01
C ARG A 285 -15.54 -11.01 1.50
N GLU A 286 -15.31 -10.50 2.70
CA GLU A 286 -16.13 -9.51 3.36
C GLU A 286 -16.07 -8.17 2.62
N TYR A 287 -14.88 -7.59 2.46
CA TYR A 287 -14.78 -6.28 1.80
C TYR A 287 -15.11 -6.30 0.30
N ARG A 288 -15.05 -7.46 -0.39
CA ARG A 288 -15.62 -7.59 -1.73
C ARG A 288 -17.15 -7.57 -1.70
N LYS A 289 -17.77 -8.17 -0.66
CA LYS A 289 -19.21 -8.11 -0.48
C LYS A 289 -19.67 -6.67 -0.26
N ASP A 290 -18.96 -5.93 0.54
CA ASP A 290 -19.26 -4.51 0.80
C ASP A 290 -19.11 -3.66 -0.47
N CYS A 291 -18.06 -3.90 -1.26
CA CYS A 291 -17.76 -3.16 -2.49
C CYS A 291 -18.70 -3.50 -3.67
N PHE A 292 -18.95 -4.79 -3.91
CA PHE A 292 -19.66 -5.27 -5.11
C PHE A 292 -21.08 -5.79 -4.84
N GLY A 293 -21.52 -5.79 -3.58
CA GLY A 293 -22.82 -6.29 -3.19
C GLY A 293 -23.04 -7.77 -3.59
N GLY A 294 -24.25 -8.08 -4.05
CA GLY A 294 -24.63 -9.44 -4.47
C GLY A 294 -23.79 -10.02 -5.62
N HIS A 295 -23.12 -9.20 -6.41
CA HIS A 295 -22.24 -9.67 -7.50
C HIS A 295 -20.98 -10.37 -6.97
N SER A 296 -20.56 -10.08 -5.74
CA SER A 296 -19.36 -10.65 -5.11
C SER A 296 -19.41 -12.16 -4.93
N ALA A 297 -20.60 -12.76 -4.81
CA ALA A 297 -20.77 -14.19 -4.58
C ALA A 297 -20.16 -15.08 -5.65
N LYS A 298 -20.07 -14.58 -6.90
CA LYS A 298 -19.48 -15.28 -8.05
C LYS A 298 -17.99 -14.91 -8.27
N MET A 299 -17.45 -13.99 -7.49
CA MET A 299 -16.07 -13.52 -7.64
C MET A 299 -15.11 -14.36 -6.81
N LYS A 300 -13.99 -14.74 -7.41
CA LYS A 300 -12.85 -15.30 -6.68
C LYS A 300 -12.04 -14.18 -6.05
N GLY A 301 -11.41 -14.44 -4.93
CA GLY A 301 -10.53 -13.48 -4.24
C GLY A 301 -9.58 -14.15 -3.27
N TYR A 302 -8.66 -13.39 -2.75
CA TYR A 302 -7.62 -13.84 -1.84
C TYR A 302 -8.07 -13.63 -0.38
N ASP A 303 -8.91 -14.54 0.13
CA ASP A 303 -9.52 -14.42 1.47
C ASP A 303 -8.48 -14.40 2.60
N PHE A 304 -7.24 -14.80 2.32
CA PHE A 304 -6.10 -14.65 3.22
C PHE A 304 -5.56 -13.21 3.31
N TYR A 305 -6.04 -12.30 2.46
CA TYR A 305 -5.59 -10.90 2.44
C TYR A 305 -6.61 -10.05 3.18
N HIS A 306 -6.18 -9.48 4.31
CA HIS A 306 -7.02 -8.69 5.20
C HIS A 306 -6.75 -7.20 5.07
N VAL A 307 -7.75 -6.41 5.43
CA VAL A 307 -7.65 -4.97 5.71
C VAL A 307 -8.06 -4.76 7.15
N ALA A 308 -7.21 -4.14 7.93
CA ALA A 308 -7.52 -3.70 9.28
C ALA A 308 -7.47 -2.18 9.37
N ILE A 309 -8.39 -1.58 10.13
CA ILE A 309 -8.38 -0.16 10.47
C ILE A 309 -8.34 -0.06 11.99
N ALA A 310 -7.37 0.69 12.51
CA ALA A 310 -7.24 0.91 13.94
C ALA A 310 -7.07 2.41 14.25
N CYS A 311 -7.49 2.79 15.44
CA CYS A 311 -7.47 4.16 15.95
C CYS A 311 -6.56 4.25 17.17
N VAL A 312 -5.75 5.30 17.24
CA VAL A 312 -4.94 5.62 18.42
C VAL A 312 -5.86 6.00 19.58
N GLN A 313 -5.71 5.31 20.70
CA GLN A 313 -6.50 5.56 21.91
C GLN A 313 -5.95 6.76 22.69
N THR A 314 -6.82 7.51 23.34
CA THR A 314 -6.42 8.36 24.45
C THR A 314 -5.81 7.45 25.52
N GLY A 315 -4.59 7.72 25.94
CA GLY A 315 -3.91 6.93 26.97
C GLY A 315 -4.83 6.73 28.17
N THR A 316 -5.25 5.49 28.39
CA THR A 316 -5.75 5.07 29.71
C THR A 316 -4.55 5.17 30.63
N GLN A 317 -4.49 6.20 31.49
CA GLN A 317 -3.60 6.12 32.65
C GLN A 317 -3.86 4.78 33.34
N PRO A 318 -2.82 4.02 33.68
CA PRO A 318 -3.01 2.86 34.51
C PRO A 318 -3.76 3.32 35.76
N GLN A 319 -4.94 2.76 36.02
CA GLN A 319 -5.61 2.93 37.30
C GLN A 319 -4.63 2.37 38.33
N THR A 320 -4.01 3.28 39.10
CA THR A 320 -3.20 3.02 40.28
C THR A 320 -4.04 2.34 41.35
#